data_8fb1f2e07aad3945af3ac00c610341c5
#
_entry.id   8fb1f2e07aad3945af3ac00c610341c5
#
_cell.length_a   1.000
_cell.length_b   1.000
_cell.length_c   1.000
_cell.angle_alpha   90.00
_cell.angle_beta   90.00
_cell.angle_gamma   90.00
#
_symmetry.space_group_name_H-M   'P 1'
#
loop_
_entity.id
_entity.type
_entity.pdbx_description
1 polymer ?
#
loop_
_entity_poly.entity_id
_entity_poly.type
_entity_poly.pdbx_seq_one_letter_code
_entity_poly.pdbx_strand_id
1 'polypeptide(L)'
;MNTFEILFGDERYLYLTRGLEVTLLLTVFSTIIGIAIGLIIALMQQSQWQPFKRYKPSRLQRWRPVAWLANIYTVIIRGTPSLVQLLIMYYVVFGSYRSVSKLWIASLAFGINSGAYIAEIIRGGIEGVDSGQVEAARSL
;
A
#
# COMPACT_ATOMS: atom_id res chain seq x y z
N MET A 1 -20.54 -13.41 -38.32
CA MET A 1 -20.65 -13.77 -36.89
C MET A 1 -20.64 -12.46 -36.10
N ASN A 2 -21.77 -12.05 -35.58
CA ASN A 2 -21.89 -10.76 -34.91
C ASN A 2 -21.19 -10.82 -33.53
N THR A 3 -20.57 -9.72 -33.10
CA THR A 3 -19.88 -9.62 -31.81
C THR A 3 -20.77 -10.04 -30.63
N PHE A 4 -22.09 -9.81 -30.76
CA PHE A 4 -23.11 -10.27 -29.83
C PHE A 4 -23.22 -11.81 -29.74
N GLU A 5 -23.17 -12.51 -30.85
CA GLU A 5 -23.22 -13.98 -30.91
C GLU A 5 -21.96 -14.59 -30.29
N ILE A 6 -20.80 -13.91 -30.42
CA ILE A 6 -19.52 -14.35 -29.84
C ILE A 6 -19.53 -14.16 -28.30
N LEU A 7 -20.16 -13.09 -27.81
CA LEU A 7 -20.20 -12.79 -26.36
C LEU A 7 -21.26 -13.58 -25.62
N PHE A 8 -22.42 -13.80 -26.24
CA PHE A 8 -23.57 -14.46 -25.59
C PHE A 8 -23.78 -15.91 -26.02
N GLY A 9 -23.09 -16.35 -27.11
CA GLY A 9 -23.01 -17.77 -27.47
C GLY A 9 -22.15 -18.53 -26.46
N ASP A 10 -22.50 -19.79 -26.20
CA ASP A 10 -21.75 -20.71 -25.31
C ASP A 10 -21.51 -20.22 -23.88
N GLU A 11 -22.43 -19.44 -23.31
CA GLU A 11 -22.33 -18.94 -21.93
C GLU A 11 -21.04 -18.16 -21.59
N ARG A 12 -20.38 -17.58 -22.62
CA ARG A 12 -19.10 -16.83 -22.45
C ARG A 12 -19.26 -15.61 -21.52
N TYR A 13 -20.43 -15.04 -21.42
CA TYR A 13 -20.73 -13.96 -20.47
C TYR A 13 -20.45 -14.37 -19.01
N LEU A 14 -20.53 -15.67 -18.67
CA LEU A 14 -20.20 -16.17 -17.34
C LEU A 14 -18.72 -16.00 -17.00
N TYR A 15 -17.82 -16.06 -17.98
CA TYR A 15 -16.40 -15.76 -17.75
C TYR A 15 -16.19 -14.28 -17.47
N LEU A 16 -16.95 -13.40 -18.12
CA LEU A 16 -16.89 -11.96 -17.87
C LEU A 16 -17.41 -11.61 -16.48
N THR A 17 -18.55 -12.17 -16.08
CA THR A 17 -19.14 -11.93 -14.75
C THR A 17 -18.25 -12.45 -13.64
N ARG A 18 -17.68 -13.66 -13.77
CA ARG A 18 -16.71 -14.20 -12.81
C ARG A 18 -15.43 -13.35 -12.75
N GLY A 19 -14.92 -12.90 -13.90
CA GLY A 19 -13.77 -12.00 -13.94
C GLY A 19 -14.03 -10.67 -13.24
N LEU A 20 -15.23 -10.10 -13.44
CA LEU A 20 -15.67 -8.90 -12.75
C LEU A 20 -15.76 -9.11 -11.22
N GLU A 21 -16.39 -10.22 -10.77
CA GLU A 21 -16.49 -10.58 -9.36
C GLU A 21 -15.09 -10.66 -8.71
N VAL A 22 -14.16 -11.39 -9.32
CA VAL A 22 -12.78 -11.52 -8.81
C VAL A 22 -12.09 -10.16 -8.76
N THR A 23 -12.28 -9.31 -9.77
CA THR A 23 -11.70 -7.96 -9.80
C THR A 23 -12.25 -7.08 -8.69
N LEU A 24 -13.57 -7.12 -8.45
CA LEU A 24 -14.19 -6.36 -7.36
C LEU A 24 -13.71 -6.83 -5.99
N LEU A 25 -13.67 -8.14 -5.74
CA LEU A 25 -13.17 -8.70 -4.49
C LEU A 25 -11.70 -8.33 -4.28
N LEU A 26 -10.87 -8.47 -5.30
CA LEU A 26 -9.46 -8.09 -5.25
C LEU A 26 -9.29 -6.61 -4.91
N THR A 27 -10.08 -5.74 -5.54
CA THR A 27 -10.04 -4.30 -5.29
C THR A 27 -10.42 -3.97 -3.85
N VAL A 28 -11.51 -4.53 -3.35
CA VAL A 28 -11.97 -4.30 -1.97
C VAL A 28 -10.92 -4.76 -0.96
N PHE A 29 -10.43 -6.00 -1.07
CA PHE A 29 -9.45 -6.52 -0.13
C PHE A 29 -8.12 -5.77 -0.19
N SER A 30 -7.59 -5.50 -1.38
CA SER A 30 -6.34 -4.73 -1.51
C SER A 30 -6.47 -3.30 -1.01
N THR A 31 -7.63 -2.67 -1.19
CA THR A 31 -7.88 -1.31 -0.67
C THR A 31 -7.91 -1.30 0.86
N ILE A 32 -8.62 -2.24 1.49
CA ILE A 32 -8.68 -2.34 2.96
C ILE A 32 -7.27 -2.57 3.54
N ILE A 33 -6.53 -3.53 2.98
CA ILE A 33 -5.16 -3.83 3.40
C ILE A 33 -4.27 -2.61 3.17
N GLY A 34 -4.39 -1.96 2.00
CA GLY A 34 -3.61 -0.78 1.64
C GLY A 34 -3.86 0.41 2.55
N ILE A 35 -5.11 0.69 2.93
CA ILE A 35 -5.45 1.75 3.89
C ILE A 35 -4.83 1.44 5.27
N ALA A 36 -4.98 0.22 5.75
CA ALA A 36 -4.43 -0.17 7.04
C ALA A 36 -2.90 -0.02 7.09
N ILE A 37 -2.20 -0.56 6.09
CA ILE A 37 -0.74 -0.45 5.98
C ILE A 37 -0.33 1.01 5.78
N GLY A 38 -0.98 1.73 4.87
CA GLY A 38 -0.67 3.12 4.54
C GLY A 38 -0.79 4.05 5.74
N LEU A 39 -1.83 3.88 6.55
CA LEU A 39 -2.01 4.65 7.79
C LEU A 39 -0.88 4.36 8.79
N ILE A 40 -0.55 3.08 9.02
CA ILE A 40 0.53 2.70 9.93
C ILE A 40 1.87 3.29 9.45
N ILE A 41 2.19 3.16 8.18
CA ILE A 41 3.43 3.69 7.59
C ILE A 41 3.47 5.23 7.66
N ALA A 42 2.37 5.93 7.37
CA ALA A 42 2.30 7.38 7.50
C ALA A 42 2.56 7.86 8.93
N LEU A 43 1.99 7.18 9.93
CA LEU A 43 2.24 7.46 11.35
C LEU A 43 3.70 7.18 11.72
N MET A 44 4.29 6.12 11.21
CA MET A 44 5.71 5.80 11.40
C MET A 44 6.61 6.87 10.79
N GLN A 45 6.30 7.40 9.61
CA GLN A 45 7.06 8.47 8.95
C GLN A 45 7.07 9.76 9.77
N GLN A 46 5.98 10.06 10.49
CA GLN A 46 5.87 11.22 11.37
C GLN A 46 6.48 11.02 12.75
N SER A 47 6.89 9.81 13.07
CA SER A 47 7.47 9.50 14.38
C SER A 47 8.71 10.36 14.66
N GLN A 48 8.69 11.06 15.78
CA GLN A 48 9.80 11.86 16.29
C GLN A 48 10.68 11.07 17.26
N TRP A 49 10.49 9.76 17.36
CA TRP A 49 11.26 8.93 18.28
C TRP A 49 12.75 8.94 17.92
N GLN A 50 13.57 9.44 18.86
CA GLN A 50 15.02 9.61 18.74
C GLN A 50 15.70 8.92 19.91
N PRO A 51 16.04 7.62 19.82
CA PRO A 51 16.59 6.85 20.92
C PRO A 51 17.97 7.37 21.41
N PHE A 52 18.70 8.03 20.52
CA PHE A 52 20.07 8.51 20.79
C PHE A 52 20.15 10.02 21.08
N LYS A 53 19.05 10.67 21.48
CA LYS A 53 19.02 12.12 21.77
C LYS A 53 20.06 12.56 22.82
N ARG A 54 20.50 11.64 23.67
CA ARG A 54 21.48 11.88 24.76
C ARG A 54 22.96 11.64 24.37
N TYR A 55 23.20 11.04 23.20
CA TYR A 55 24.56 10.69 22.78
C TYR A 55 25.20 11.76 21.89
N LYS A 56 26.43 12.20 22.17
CA LYS A 56 27.29 12.91 21.22
C LYS A 56 28.00 11.85 20.36
N PRO A 57 28.03 11.98 19.02
CA PRO A 57 28.03 13.16 18.17
C PRO A 57 26.66 13.47 17.53
N SER A 58 26.50 14.72 17.11
CA SER A 58 25.24 15.34 16.66
C SER A 58 24.50 14.64 15.50
N ARG A 59 25.17 13.81 14.72
CA ARG A 59 24.55 13.05 13.62
C ARG A 59 23.61 11.93 14.15
N LEU A 60 23.99 11.26 15.25
CA LEU A 60 23.19 10.21 15.88
C LEU A 60 21.97 10.76 16.64
N GLN A 61 22.04 12.02 17.11
CA GLN A 61 20.94 12.67 17.82
C GLN A 61 19.72 12.93 16.93
N ARG A 62 19.89 13.08 15.62
CA ARG A 62 18.81 13.32 14.65
C ARG A 62 18.26 12.05 13.99
N TRP A 63 18.82 10.90 14.32
CA TRP A 63 18.39 9.65 13.72
C TRP A 63 17.02 9.21 14.23
N ARG A 64 16.08 9.03 13.29
CA ARG A 64 14.70 8.59 13.53
C ARG A 64 14.52 7.20 12.89
N PRO A 65 14.87 6.12 13.58
CA PRO A 65 14.90 4.77 12.99
C PRO A 65 13.53 4.32 12.48
N VAL A 66 12.46 4.67 13.19
CA VAL A 66 11.10 4.31 12.80
C VAL A 66 10.70 5.01 11.49
N ALA A 67 10.92 6.32 11.41
CA ALA A 67 10.65 7.08 10.19
C ALA A 67 11.54 6.63 9.03
N TRP A 68 12.80 6.27 9.30
CA TRP A 68 13.75 5.77 8.32
C TRP A 68 13.29 4.44 7.71
N LEU A 69 12.85 3.47 8.53
CA LEU A 69 12.30 2.19 8.06
C LEU A 69 11.04 2.38 7.21
N ALA A 70 10.14 3.27 7.64
CA ALA A 70 8.94 3.59 6.89
C ALA A 70 9.27 4.21 5.51
N ASN A 71 10.27 5.10 5.45
CA ASN A 71 10.72 5.70 4.19
C ASN A 71 11.39 4.67 3.28
N ILE A 72 12.17 3.73 3.80
CA ILE A 72 12.76 2.64 3.00
C ILE A 72 11.64 1.81 2.36
N TYR A 73 10.62 1.44 3.14
CA TYR A 73 9.48 0.71 2.61
C TYR A 73 8.83 1.46 1.44
N THR A 74 8.49 2.74 1.61
CA THR A 74 7.83 3.52 0.54
C THR A 74 8.71 3.67 -0.70
N VAL A 75 10.01 3.90 -0.53
CA VAL A 75 10.96 4.02 -1.64
C VAL A 75 11.08 2.70 -2.41
N ILE A 76 11.25 1.57 -1.73
CA ILE A 76 11.41 0.25 -2.37
C ILE A 76 10.12 -0.14 -3.09
N ILE A 77 8.98 -0.06 -2.40
CA ILE A 77 7.70 -0.52 -2.95
C ILE A 77 7.26 0.35 -4.13
N ARG A 78 7.40 1.67 -4.05
CA ARG A 78 7.05 2.57 -5.16
C ARG A 78 8.09 2.59 -6.28
N GLY A 79 9.32 2.20 -5.99
CA GLY A 79 10.40 2.07 -6.98
C GLY A 79 10.39 0.74 -7.76
N THR A 80 9.55 -0.21 -7.40
CA THR A 80 9.46 -1.52 -8.07
C THR A 80 8.10 -1.72 -8.75
N PRO A 81 8.05 -2.34 -9.96
CA PRO A 81 6.79 -2.62 -10.65
C PRO A 81 5.88 -3.54 -9.82
N SER A 82 4.60 -3.19 -9.72
CA SER A 82 3.61 -3.99 -8.96
C SER A 82 3.49 -5.44 -9.45
N LEU A 83 3.66 -5.68 -10.75
CA LEU A 83 3.67 -7.02 -11.33
C LEU A 83 4.83 -7.87 -10.76
N VAL A 84 6.01 -7.28 -10.61
CA VAL A 84 7.18 -7.96 -10.04
C VAL A 84 6.91 -8.34 -8.58
N GLN A 85 6.31 -7.43 -7.82
CA GLN A 85 5.91 -7.69 -6.42
C GLN A 85 4.90 -8.83 -6.34
N LEU A 86 3.90 -8.86 -7.24
CA LEU A 86 2.92 -9.95 -7.32
C LEU A 86 3.61 -11.29 -7.61
N LEU A 87 4.55 -11.33 -8.56
CA LEU A 87 5.28 -12.56 -8.89
C LEU A 87 6.16 -13.04 -7.74
N ILE A 88 6.83 -12.13 -7.04
CA ILE A 88 7.62 -12.47 -5.83
C ILE A 88 6.70 -13.05 -4.75
N MET A 89 5.56 -12.42 -4.48
CA MET A 89 4.60 -12.93 -3.50
C MET A 89 4.10 -14.32 -3.89
N TYR A 90 3.73 -14.51 -5.14
CA TYR A 90 3.14 -15.78 -5.61
C TYR A 90 4.15 -16.92 -5.67
N TYR A 91 5.35 -16.69 -6.24
CA TYR A 91 6.31 -17.76 -6.49
C TYR A 91 7.35 -17.93 -5.39
N VAL A 92 7.76 -16.86 -4.71
CA VAL A 92 8.82 -16.90 -3.71
C VAL A 92 8.24 -17.04 -2.31
N VAL A 93 7.34 -16.12 -1.91
CA VAL A 93 6.81 -16.08 -0.54
C VAL A 93 5.81 -17.23 -0.31
N PHE A 94 4.86 -17.40 -1.22
CA PHE A 94 3.79 -18.41 -1.11
C PHE A 94 4.00 -19.63 -2.00
N GLY A 95 5.13 -19.77 -2.69
CA GLY A 95 5.40 -20.86 -3.64
C GLY A 95 5.27 -22.25 -3.03
N SER A 96 5.61 -22.43 -1.76
CA SER A 96 5.47 -23.67 -1.02
C SER A 96 4.08 -23.88 -0.37
N TYR A 97 3.24 -22.84 -0.32
CA TYR A 97 1.95 -22.86 0.36
C TYR A 97 0.79 -22.99 -0.63
N ARG A 98 0.61 -24.18 -1.21
CA ARG A 98 -0.40 -24.45 -2.24
C ARG A 98 -1.86 -24.32 -1.75
N SER A 99 -2.10 -24.32 -0.46
CA SER A 99 -3.43 -24.19 0.16
C SER A 99 -3.94 -22.73 0.21
N VAL A 100 -3.06 -21.73 0.03
CA VAL A 100 -3.45 -20.33 0.07
C VAL A 100 -4.10 -19.94 -1.26
N SER A 101 -5.27 -19.30 -1.21
CA SER A 101 -5.96 -18.90 -2.43
C SER A 101 -5.19 -17.81 -3.18
N LYS A 102 -5.20 -17.90 -4.51
CA LYS A 102 -4.55 -16.90 -5.39
C LYS A 102 -5.11 -15.49 -5.18
N LEU A 103 -6.39 -15.39 -4.86
CA LEU A 103 -7.04 -14.11 -4.56
C LEU A 103 -6.41 -13.46 -3.32
N TRP A 104 -6.17 -14.20 -2.25
CA TRP A 104 -5.52 -13.68 -1.05
C TRP A 104 -4.08 -13.25 -1.30
N ILE A 105 -3.31 -14.04 -2.04
CA ILE A 105 -1.92 -13.68 -2.40
C ILE A 105 -1.89 -12.37 -3.19
N ALA A 106 -2.77 -12.25 -4.19
CA ALA A 106 -2.87 -11.06 -5.00
C ALA A 106 -3.36 -9.85 -4.18
N SER A 107 -4.35 -10.04 -3.30
CA SER A 107 -4.85 -8.99 -2.41
C SER A 107 -3.78 -8.45 -1.48
N LEU A 108 -2.94 -9.33 -0.92
CA LEU A 108 -1.79 -8.94 -0.09
C LEU A 108 -0.75 -8.17 -0.91
N ALA A 109 -0.37 -8.68 -2.10
CA ALA A 109 0.61 -8.03 -2.94
C ALA A 109 0.19 -6.60 -3.34
N PHE A 110 -1.05 -6.46 -3.84
CA PHE A 110 -1.59 -5.15 -4.21
C PHE A 110 -1.88 -4.26 -3.01
N GLY A 111 -2.27 -4.83 -1.86
CA GLY A 111 -2.45 -4.10 -0.62
C GLY A 111 -1.14 -3.51 -0.09
N ILE A 112 -0.06 -4.28 -0.11
CA ILE A 112 1.29 -3.80 0.24
C ILE A 112 1.71 -2.68 -0.74
N ASN A 113 1.51 -2.87 -2.04
CA ASN A 113 1.82 -1.85 -3.03
C ASN A 113 1.01 -0.56 -2.78
N SER A 114 -0.32 -0.67 -2.67
CA SER A 114 -1.21 0.48 -2.43
C SER A 114 -0.91 1.19 -1.11
N GLY A 115 -0.52 0.46 -0.06
CA GLY A 115 -0.16 1.02 1.22
C GLY A 115 0.99 2.02 1.15
N ALA A 116 1.98 1.80 0.27
CA ALA A 116 3.08 2.73 0.08
C ALA A 116 2.62 4.05 -0.58
N TYR A 117 1.67 4.00 -1.51
CA TYR A 117 1.09 5.20 -2.12
C TYR A 117 0.18 5.94 -1.15
N ILE A 118 -0.67 5.22 -0.40
CA ILE A 118 -1.56 5.80 0.60
C ILE A 118 -0.77 6.50 1.70
N ALA A 119 0.35 5.90 2.16
CA ALA A 119 1.22 6.53 3.14
C ALA A 119 1.73 7.90 2.66
N GLU A 120 2.17 8.00 1.42
CA GLU A 120 2.64 9.26 0.85
C GLU A 120 1.51 10.28 0.64
N ILE A 121 0.31 9.83 0.26
CA ILE A 121 -0.86 10.71 0.15
C ILE A 121 -1.20 11.29 1.53
N ILE A 122 -1.24 10.46 2.58
CA ILE A 122 -1.52 10.92 3.95
C ILE A 122 -0.42 11.89 4.41
N ARG A 123 0.86 11.55 4.20
CA ARG A 123 1.97 12.42 4.54
C ARG A 123 1.88 13.78 3.84
N GLY A 124 1.65 13.76 2.52
CA GLY A 124 1.52 14.99 1.73
C GLY A 124 0.32 15.84 2.15
N GLY A 125 -0.81 15.21 2.52
CA GLY A 125 -1.99 15.91 3.05
C GLY A 125 -1.72 16.60 4.38
N ILE A 126 -0.95 15.95 5.28
CA ILE A 126 -0.60 16.56 6.58
C ILE A 126 0.42 17.68 6.41
N GLU A 127 1.45 17.48 5.58
CA GLU A 127 2.47 18.50 5.29
C GLU A 127 1.93 19.69 4.50
N GLY A 128 0.83 19.50 3.74
CA GLY A 128 0.16 20.53 2.96
C GLY A 128 -0.73 21.50 3.78
N VAL A 129 -0.94 21.26 5.08
CA VAL A 129 -1.69 22.16 5.95
C VAL A 129 -0.85 23.40 6.23
N ASP A 130 -1.37 24.59 5.87
CA ASP A 130 -0.73 25.87 6.12
C ASP A 130 -0.54 26.12 7.62
N SER A 131 0.64 26.61 8.01
CA SER A 131 0.96 26.92 9.42
C SER A 131 0.04 27.97 10.01
N GLY A 132 -0.44 28.92 9.19
CA GLY A 132 -1.40 29.94 9.61
C GLY A 132 -2.75 29.36 10.04
N GLN A 133 -3.20 28.26 9.46
CA GLN A 133 -4.41 27.56 9.91
C GLN A 133 -4.22 26.94 11.30
N VAL A 134 -3.05 26.40 11.57
CA VAL A 134 -2.70 25.83 12.88
C VAL A 134 -2.61 26.94 13.94
N GLU A 135 -2.02 28.08 13.59
CA GLU A 135 -1.92 29.25 14.49
C GLU A 135 -3.29 29.85 14.76
N ALA A 136 -4.14 30.01 13.74
CA ALA A 136 -5.52 30.49 13.90
C ALA A 136 -6.33 29.56 14.81
N ALA A 137 -6.24 28.25 14.65
CA ALA A 137 -6.92 27.28 15.51
C ALA A 137 -6.45 27.32 16.98
N ARG A 138 -5.19 27.70 17.23
CA ARG A 138 -4.64 27.84 18.60
C ARG A 138 -5.03 29.15 19.28
N SER A 139 -5.47 30.14 18.49
CA SER A 139 -5.89 31.47 19.03
C SER A 139 -7.36 31.53 19.43
N LEU A 140 -8.13 30.47 19.10
CA LEU A 140 -9.54 30.29 19.51
C LEU A 140 -9.61 29.50 20.82
#